data_9061af3bb205bf9c90c888e025071d8e
#
_entry.id   9061af3bb205bf9c90c888e025071d8e
#
_cell.length_a   1.000
_cell.length_b   1.000
_cell.length_c   1.000
_cell.angle_alpha   90.00
_cell.angle_beta   90.00
_cell.angle_gamma   90.00
#
_symmetry.space_group_name_H-M   'P 1'
#
loop_
_entity.id
_entity.type
_entity.pdbx_description
1 polymer ?
#
loop_
_entity_poly.entity_id
_entity_poly.type
_entity_poly.pdbx_seq_one_letter_code
_entity_poly.pdbx_strand_id
1 'polypeptide(L)'
;MDRVLEASAPGRGQPDLELVGAASDSRFGPRPVDPAALPDVELLRVAASILAEDVVARGLPAAPKVGRPRPWRRAYQLHGDPERVVPARADLVARGRPPGGRSPVHVILATDLGRMLADVWTTRAFVGGVPGWRAWLRRLEKAGDLPLRVDPLQLARSRTGRATPDQIHVVLDPGALPALVGVRRPPAGPTELVAEAPELARRIGAVVGLLVPDDRRKALMRRTLRPWLAEVPGSPLVVPRRHHDWLRDHAARIADGVTRAGYAVHGDLTGLAPVSRPGVAAPSPRTTLALAMRMLLTGSSGADTTKEVP
;
A
#
# COMPACT_ATOMS: atom_id res chain seq x y z
N MET A 1 -16.45 -15.25 14.99
CA MET A 1 -17.91 -15.07 14.81
C MET A 1 -18.49 -14.32 15.98
N ASP A 2 -18.24 -14.74 17.21
CA ASP A 2 -18.77 -14.14 18.43
C ASP A 2 -18.49 -12.64 18.58
N ARG A 3 -17.29 -12.16 18.24
CA ARG A 3 -16.96 -10.72 18.23
C ARG A 3 -17.77 -9.89 17.22
N VAL A 4 -18.18 -10.48 16.09
CA VAL A 4 -19.04 -9.82 15.11
C VAL A 4 -20.47 -9.75 15.64
N LEU A 5 -20.94 -10.83 16.28
CA LEU A 5 -22.25 -10.88 16.94
C LEU A 5 -22.32 -9.95 18.15
N GLU A 6 -21.26 -9.88 18.95
CA GLU A 6 -21.14 -9.02 20.12
C GLU A 6 -21.10 -7.52 19.76
N ALA A 7 -20.45 -7.16 18.63
CA ALA A 7 -20.45 -5.78 18.10
C ALA A 7 -21.82 -5.38 17.54
N SER A 8 -22.67 -6.35 17.20
CA SER A 8 -24.04 -6.14 16.70
C SER A 8 -25.08 -6.21 17.83
N ALA A 9 -24.68 -6.48 19.08
CA ALA A 9 -25.61 -6.58 20.19
C ALA A 9 -26.13 -5.21 20.63
N PRO A 10 -27.45 -5.06 20.87
CA PRO A 10 -28.03 -3.83 21.40
C PRO A 10 -27.50 -3.53 22.80
N GLY A 11 -27.08 -2.30 23.05
CA GLY A 11 -26.69 -1.81 24.38
C GLY A 11 -25.27 -1.28 24.54
N ARG A 12 -24.40 -1.31 23.51
CA ARG A 12 -23.04 -0.76 23.58
C ARG A 12 -22.91 0.71 23.17
N GLY A 13 -23.95 1.52 23.36
CA GLY A 13 -23.85 2.99 23.25
C GLY A 13 -23.45 3.53 21.86
N GLN A 14 -23.65 2.77 20.80
CA GLN A 14 -23.60 3.27 19.43
C GLN A 14 -25.00 3.23 18.84
N PRO A 15 -25.76 4.34 18.96
CA PRO A 15 -27.17 4.38 18.60
C PRO A 15 -27.47 4.20 17.10
N ASP A 16 -26.48 4.27 16.22
CA ASP A 16 -26.71 4.48 14.81
C ASP A 16 -26.32 3.31 13.89
N LEU A 17 -26.09 2.12 14.43
CA LEU A 17 -26.04 0.90 13.63
C LEU A 17 -27.40 0.25 13.51
N GLU A 18 -28.40 1.01 13.06
CA GLU A 18 -29.60 0.41 12.49
C GLU A 18 -29.20 -0.32 11.21
N LEU A 19 -29.13 -1.65 11.28
CA LEU A 19 -29.01 -2.50 10.12
C LEU A 19 -30.28 -2.29 9.27
N VAL A 20 -30.13 -1.55 8.17
CA VAL A 20 -31.22 -1.35 7.20
C VAL A 20 -31.71 -2.73 6.74
N GLY A 21 -32.93 -3.09 7.10
CA GLY A 21 -33.52 -4.41 6.84
C GLY A 21 -34.04 -5.14 8.07
N ALA A 22 -33.89 -4.58 9.28
CA ALA A 22 -34.57 -5.07 10.45
C ALA A 22 -36.08 -4.84 10.28
N ALA A 23 -36.88 -5.93 10.26
CA ALA A 23 -38.32 -5.83 10.12
C ALA A 23 -38.93 -5.05 11.32
N SER A 24 -39.69 -4.03 11.00
CA SER A 24 -40.32 -3.07 11.94
C SER A 24 -41.42 -3.65 12.84
N ASP A 25 -41.76 -4.92 12.76
CA ASP A 25 -42.92 -5.51 13.37
C ASP A 25 -42.69 -6.28 14.68
N SER A 26 -41.53 -6.08 15.35
CA SER A 26 -41.31 -6.68 16.65
C SER A 26 -41.80 -5.77 17.77
N ARG A 27 -42.67 -6.28 18.61
CA ARG A 27 -43.21 -5.60 19.81
C ARG A 27 -42.11 -5.18 20.80
N PHE A 28 -40.87 -5.64 20.63
CA PHE A 28 -39.72 -5.43 21.51
C PHE A 28 -38.47 -4.94 20.78
N GLY A 29 -38.63 -4.26 19.65
CA GLY A 29 -37.54 -3.73 18.85
C GLY A 29 -37.20 -4.58 17.60
N PRO A 30 -36.21 -4.17 16.76
CA PRO A 30 -35.88 -4.85 15.54
C PRO A 30 -35.42 -6.28 15.83
N ARG A 31 -35.85 -7.24 15.01
CA ARG A 31 -35.40 -8.62 15.10
C ARG A 31 -33.88 -8.69 14.85
N PRO A 32 -33.13 -9.53 15.59
CA PRO A 32 -31.75 -9.80 15.24
C PRO A 32 -31.64 -10.23 13.78
N VAL A 33 -30.78 -9.56 13.03
CA VAL A 33 -30.54 -9.94 11.64
C VAL A 33 -29.67 -11.19 11.62
N ASP A 34 -30.09 -12.20 10.88
CA ASP A 34 -29.26 -13.40 10.63
C ASP A 34 -28.01 -12.99 9.83
N PRO A 35 -26.79 -13.13 10.38
CA PRO A 35 -25.56 -12.78 9.65
C PRO A 35 -25.43 -13.54 8.32
N ALA A 36 -25.99 -14.75 8.21
CA ALA A 36 -25.97 -15.54 6.98
C ALA A 36 -26.83 -14.93 5.85
N ALA A 37 -27.81 -14.09 6.22
CA ALA A 37 -28.66 -13.37 5.27
C ALA A 37 -28.07 -12.03 4.81
N LEU A 38 -26.98 -11.55 5.44
CA LEU A 38 -26.36 -10.28 5.09
C LEU A 38 -25.47 -10.40 3.85
N PRO A 39 -25.47 -9.38 2.96
CA PRO A 39 -24.52 -9.32 1.85
C PRO A 39 -23.07 -9.25 2.33
N ASP A 40 -22.14 -9.86 1.59
CA ASP A 40 -20.69 -9.80 1.88
C ASP A 40 -20.17 -8.38 2.13
N VAL A 41 -20.74 -7.37 1.49
CA VAL A 41 -20.35 -5.95 1.64
C VAL A 41 -20.66 -5.44 3.04
N GLU A 42 -21.80 -5.80 3.63
CA GLU A 42 -22.20 -5.39 4.96
C GLU A 42 -21.38 -6.10 6.04
N LEU A 43 -21.19 -7.42 5.89
CA LEU A 43 -20.31 -8.18 6.77
C LEU A 43 -18.87 -7.65 6.73
N LEU A 44 -18.39 -7.29 5.54
CA LEU A 44 -17.06 -6.69 5.38
C LEU A 44 -16.97 -5.31 6.03
N ARG A 45 -18.06 -4.52 6.01
CA ARG A 45 -18.11 -3.23 6.70
C ARG A 45 -17.96 -3.41 8.22
N VAL A 46 -18.70 -4.35 8.80
CA VAL A 46 -18.61 -4.66 10.25
C VAL A 46 -17.22 -5.19 10.60
N ALA A 47 -16.71 -6.16 9.83
CA ALA A 47 -15.38 -6.71 10.06
C ALA A 47 -14.27 -5.66 9.96
N ALA A 48 -14.37 -4.72 9.01
CA ALA A 48 -13.42 -3.61 8.87
C ALA A 48 -13.49 -2.64 10.05
N SER A 49 -14.67 -2.43 10.66
CA SER A 49 -14.82 -1.60 11.86
C SER A 49 -14.14 -2.22 13.07
N ILE A 50 -14.34 -3.52 13.30
CA ILE A 50 -13.68 -4.26 14.40
C ILE A 50 -12.14 -4.24 14.22
N LEU A 51 -11.67 -4.50 12.99
CA LEU A 51 -10.24 -4.44 12.69
C LEU A 51 -9.66 -3.02 12.85
N ALA A 52 -10.46 -1.98 12.61
CA ALA A 52 -10.03 -0.60 12.83
C ALA A 52 -9.79 -0.31 14.32
N GLU A 53 -10.69 -0.79 15.20
CA GLU A 53 -10.52 -0.72 16.64
C GLU A 53 -9.29 -1.50 17.11
N ASP A 54 -9.07 -2.72 16.58
CA ASP A 54 -7.88 -3.52 16.87
C ASP A 54 -6.58 -2.82 16.46
N VAL A 55 -6.56 -2.16 15.29
CA VAL A 55 -5.41 -1.39 14.82
C VAL A 55 -5.12 -0.20 15.73
N VAL A 56 -6.16 0.49 16.21
CA VAL A 56 -6.02 1.61 17.14
C VAL A 56 -5.55 1.12 18.52
N ALA A 57 -6.09 0.01 19.01
CA ALA A 57 -5.74 -0.59 20.28
C ALA A 57 -4.29 -1.12 20.32
N ARG A 58 -3.81 -1.73 19.22
CA ARG A 58 -2.40 -2.16 19.08
C ARG A 58 -1.43 -0.99 19.10
N GLY A 59 -1.86 0.21 18.73
CA GLY A 59 -1.05 1.42 18.74
C GLY A 59 0.08 1.40 17.71
N LEU A 60 1.07 2.26 17.94
CA LEU A 60 2.24 2.40 17.06
C LEU A 60 3.44 1.66 17.64
N PRO A 61 4.14 0.83 16.86
CA PRO A 61 5.42 0.28 17.28
C PRO A 61 6.46 1.40 17.46
N ALA A 62 7.50 1.14 18.25
CA ALA A 62 8.58 2.09 18.47
C ALA A 62 9.16 2.61 17.14
N ALA A 63 9.39 3.92 17.06
CA ALA A 63 9.98 4.49 15.86
C ALA A 63 11.45 4.08 15.74
N PRO A 64 11.93 3.66 14.56
CA PRO A 64 13.34 3.40 14.35
C PRO A 64 14.13 4.71 14.55
N LYS A 65 15.26 4.64 15.25
CA LYS A 65 16.16 5.78 15.38
C LYS A 65 16.83 6.07 14.04
N VAL A 66 16.58 7.25 13.49
CA VAL A 66 17.18 7.69 12.22
C VAL A 66 18.45 8.48 12.53
N GLY A 67 19.61 7.94 12.14
CA GLY A 67 20.88 8.66 12.22
C GLY A 67 20.94 9.81 11.21
N ARG A 68 21.86 10.77 11.42
CA ARG A 68 22.11 11.85 10.45
C ARG A 68 23.00 11.36 9.31
N PRO A 69 22.82 11.85 8.07
CA PRO A 69 23.72 11.58 6.96
C PRO A 69 25.15 12.01 7.31
N ARG A 70 26.14 11.14 7.04
CA ARG A 70 27.55 11.47 7.27
C ARG A 70 28.09 12.20 6.03
N PRO A 71 28.75 13.39 6.18
CA PRO A 71 29.14 14.26 5.06
C PRO A 71 30.13 13.63 4.08
N TRP A 72 30.95 12.65 4.53
CA TRP A 72 31.93 11.95 3.69
C TRP A 72 31.37 10.74 2.95
N ARG A 73 30.07 10.43 3.11
CA ARG A 73 29.42 9.35 2.40
C ARG A 73 28.65 9.87 1.20
N ARG A 74 28.56 9.06 0.15
CA ARG A 74 27.81 9.38 -1.07
C ARG A 74 26.38 9.78 -0.69
N ALA A 75 25.98 10.98 -1.08
CA ALA A 75 24.64 11.50 -0.89
C ALA A 75 23.71 10.92 -1.96
N TYR A 76 22.50 10.55 -1.56
CA TYR A 76 21.49 9.98 -2.49
C TYR A 76 20.08 10.30 -2.04
N GLN A 77 19.13 10.25 -2.98
CA GLN A 77 17.69 10.28 -2.75
C GLN A 77 17.03 9.19 -3.57
N LEU A 78 16.05 8.46 -2.97
CA LEU A 78 15.28 7.42 -3.65
C LEU A 78 13.89 7.95 -4.02
N HIS A 79 13.49 7.69 -5.26
CA HIS A 79 12.23 8.08 -5.86
C HIS A 79 11.64 6.91 -6.66
N GLY A 80 10.40 7.07 -7.16
CA GLY A 80 9.75 6.11 -8.04
C GLY A 80 8.76 5.21 -7.30
N ASP A 81 8.80 3.94 -7.62
CA ASP A 81 7.90 2.92 -7.07
C ASP A 81 7.94 2.88 -5.54
N PRO A 82 6.84 3.21 -4.85
CA PRO A 82 6.82 3.31 -3.40
C PRO A 82 7.06 1.97 -2.70
N GLU A 83 6.66 0.85 -3.31
CA GLU A 83 6.85 -0.49 -2.74
C GLU A 83 8.31 -0.94 -2.80
N ARG A 84 9.11 -0.36 -3.69
CA ARG A 84 10.56 -0.54 -3.75
C ARG A 84 11.31 0.50 -2.91
N VAL A 85 10.89 1.75 -2.98
CA VAL A 85 11.56 2.87 -2.31
C VAL A 85 11.43 2.78 -0.79
N VAL A 86 10.25 2.43 -0.25
CA VAL A 86 10.01 2.43 1.19
C VAL A 86 10.86 1.38 1.92
N PRO A 87 10.84 0.08 1.54
CA PRO A 87 11.66 -0.93 2.21
C PRO A 87 13.16 -0.71 1.99
N ALA A 88 13.59 -0.33 0.77
CA ALA A 88 14.99 -0.01 0.52
C ALA A 88 15.50 1.14 1.40
N ARG A 89 14.69 2.20 1.54
CA ARG A 89 15.01 3.32 2.44
C ARG A 89 15.09 2.88 3.89
N ALA A 90 14.12 2.11 4.37
CA ALA A 90 14.08 1.63 5.74
C ALA A 90 15.33 0.79 6.08
N ASP A 91 15.68 -0.13 5.20
CA ASP A 91 16.87 -0.97 5.36
C ASP A 91 18.17 -0.15 5.32
N LEU A 92 18.30 0.80 4.37
CA LEU A 92 19.46 1.69 4.32
C LEU A 92 19.59 2.56 5.57
N VAL A 93 18.49 3.06 6.11
CA VAL A 93 18.46 3.79 7.38
C VAL A 93 18.90 2.91 8.54
N ALA A 94 18.41 1.67 8.62
CA ALA A 94 18.82 0.70 9.64
C ALA A 94 20.33 0.38 9.59
N ARG A 95 20.92 0.38 8.37
CA ARG A 95 22.38 0.23 8.16
C ARG A 95 23.17 1.55 8.37
N GLY A 96 22.57 2.59 8.93
CA GLY A 96 23.22 3.89 9.16
C GLY A 96 23.51 4.66 7.87
N ARG A 97 22.71 4.45 6.83
CA ARG A 97 22.80 5.10 5.51
C ARG A 97 21.50 5.87 5.20
N PRO A 98 21.11 6.90 5.98
CA PRO A 98 19.93 7.68 5.66
C PRO A 98 20.11 8.44 4.34
N PRO A 99 19.02 8.65 3.57
CA PRO A 99 19.05 9.47 2.36
C PRO A 99 19.34 10.94 2.68
N GLY A 100 19.82 11.69 1.69
CA GLY A 100 20.14 13.10 1.81
C GLY A 100 21.65 13.37 1.70
N GLY A 101 22.06 14.57 2.06
CA GLY A 101 23.43 15.07 1.92
C GLY A 101 23.54 16.18 0.86
N ARG A 102 24.78 16.69 0.64
CA ARG A 102 25.04 17.75 -0.34
C ARG A 102 25.13 17.13 -1.75
N SER A 103 24.47 17.73 -2.75
CA SER A 103 24.46 17.27 -4.14
C SER A 103 24.10 15.77 -4.29
N PRO A 104 22.92 15.31 -3.86
CA PRO A 104 22.58 13.92 -3.85
C PRO A 104 22.35 13.39 -5.28
N VAL A 105 22.76 12.17 -5.51
CA VAL A 105 22.33 11.40 -6.69
C VAL A 105 20.85 11.07 -6.53
N HIS A 106 20.04 11.34 -7.55
CA HIS A 106 18.62 11.02 -7.59
C HIS A 106 18.38 9.67 -8.27
N VAL A 107 18.04 8.67 -7.49
CA VAL A 107 17.82 7.31 -7.97
C VAL A 107 16.31 7.07 -8.10
N ILE A 108 15.84 6.85 -9.32
CA ILE A 108 14.43 6.57 -9.64
C ILE A 108 14.29 5.07 -9.85
N LEU A 109 13.72 4.38 -8.85
CA LEU A 109 13.45 2.95 -8.94
C LEU A 109 12.19 2.73 -9.78
N ALA A 110 12.34 2.00 -10.87
CA ALA A 110 11.27 1.66 -11.79
C ALA A 110 11.19 0.14 -12.04
N THR A 111 10.06 -0.30 -12.54
CA THR A 111 9.80 -1.65 -13.04
C THR A 111 8.70 -1.54 -14.10
N ASP A 112 8.10 -2.65 -14.51
CA ASP A 112 6.97 -2.58 -15.45
C ASP A 112 5.83 -1.70 -14.89
N LEU A 113 5.22 -0.91 -15.78
CA LEU A 113 4.21 0.09 -15.40
C LEU A 113 2.97 -0.54 -14.75
N GLY A 114 2.64 -1.79 -15.12
CA GLY A 114 1.52 -2.50 -14.50
C GLY A 114 1.77 -2.77 -13.00
N ARG A 115 2.98 -3.20 -12.67
CA ARG A 115 3.40 -3.39 -11.28
C ARG A 115 3.44 -2.06 -10.54
N MET A 116 4.05 -1.03 -11.10
CA MET A 116 4.14 0.29 -10.47
C MET A 116 2.75 0.90 -10.19
N LEU A 117 1.76 0.69 -11.08
CA LEU A 117 0.38 1.10 -10.83
C LEU A 117 -0.22 0.37 -9.63
N ALA A 118 -0.10 -0.95 -9.57
CA ALA A 118 -0.60 -1.73 -8.45
C ALA A 118 0.05 -1.28 -7.13
N ASP A 119 1.35 -1.04 -7.13
CA ASP A 119 2.14 -0.61 -5.98
C ASP A 119 1.78 0.81 -5.51
N VAL A 120 1.55 1.74 -6.44
CA VAL A 120 1.09 3.11 -6.12
C VAL A 120 -0.33 3.09 -5.55
N TRP A 121 -1.24 2.30 -6.13
CA TRP A 121 -2.60 2.18 -5.59
C TRP A 121 -2.59 1.54 -4.20
N THR A 122 -1.81 0.47 -4.01
CA THR A 122 -1.59 -0.17 -2.71
C THR A 122 -1.13 0.84 -1.67
N THR A 123 -0.06 1.59 -1.96
CA THR A 123 0.42 2.63 -1.03
C THR A 123 -0.65 3.66 -0.69
N ARG A 124 -1.45 4.09 -1.69
CA ARG A 124 -2.55 5.05 -1.47
C ARG A 124 -3.68 4.48 -0.62
N ALA A 125 -3.97 3.19 -0.76
CA ALA A 125 -4.98 2.52 0.05
C ALA A 125 -4.67 2.59 1.56
N PHE A 126 -3.38 2.52 1.92
CA PHE A 126 -2.92 2.71 3.31
C PHE A 126 -2.84 4.17 3.75
N VAL A 127 -2.88 5.13 2.83
CA VAL A 127 -2.88 6.57 3.17
C VAL A 127 -4.29 7.15 3.24
N GLY A 128 -5.21 6.58 2.46
CA GLY A 128 -6.62 6.97 2.37
C GLY A 128 -6.94 7.84 1.16
N GLY A 129 -8.24 8.04 0.92
CA GLY A 129 -8.75 8.91 -0.15
C GLY A 129 -8.61 8.37 -1.57
N VAL A 130 -8.36 7.06 -1.75
CA VAL A 130 -8.30 6.44 -3.08
C VAL A 130 -9.60 5.67 -3.37
N PRO A 131 -10.16 5.78 -4.60
CA PRO A 131 -11.29 4.95 -5.01
C PRO A 131 -10.89 3.48 -5.16
N GLY A 132 -11.87 2.57 -5.28
CA GLY A 132 -11.62 1.15 -5.53
C GLY A 132 -10.79 0.94 -6.80
N TRP A 133 -10.00 -0.12 -6.83
CA TRP A 133 -9.00 -0.43 -7.86
C TRP A 133 -9.50 -0.25 -9.31
N ARG A 134 -10.63 -0.90 -9.65
CA ARG A 134 -11.21 -0.84 -11.00
C ARG A 134 -11.64 0.58 -11.41
N ALA A 135 -12.21 1.34 -10.47
CA ALA A 135 -12.64 2.71 -10.72
C ALA A 135 -11.43 3.65 -10.89
N TRP A 136 -10.37 3.40 -10.12
CA TRP A 136 -9.14 4.15 -10.22
C TRP A 136 -8.43 3.95 -11.55
N LEU A 137 -8.28 2.69 -12.02
CA LEU A 137 -7.69 2.38 -13.33
C LEU A 137 -8.47 3.01 -14.47
N ARG A 138 -9.81 2.87 -14.49
CA ARG A 138 -10.66 3.49 -15.53
C ARG A 138 -10.51 5.01 -15.56
N ARG A 139 -10.39 5.65 -14.39
CA ARG A 139 -10.17 7.10 -14.30
C ARG A 139 -8.84 7.52 -14.90
N LEU A 140 -7.75 6.79 -14.64
CA LEU A 140 -6.43 7.07 -15.19
C LEU A 140 -6.41 6.90 -16.72
N GLU A 141 -6.94 5.78 -17.20
CA GLU A 141 -7.01 5.50 -18.63
C GLU A 141 -7.84 6.56 -19.38
N LYS A 142 -9.00 6.96 -18.81
CA LYS A 142 -9.81 8.04 -19.37
C LYS A 142 -9.10 9.40 -19.38
N ALA A 143 -8.29 9.68 -18.37
CA ALA A 143 -7.48 10.90 -18.29
C ALA A 143 -6.27 10.86 -19.23
N GLY A 144 -5.84 9.68 -19.66
CA GLY A 144 -4.64 9.49 -20.46
C GLY A 144 -3.33 9.75 -19.70
N ASP A 145 -3.36 9.85 -18.37
CA ASP A 145 -2.22 10.22 -17.55
C ASP A 145 -1.82 9.13 -16.57
N LEU A 146 -0.51 9.05 -16.29
CA LEU A 146 0.04 8.22 -15.23
C LEU A 146 0.30 9.04 -13.95
N PRO A 147 0.13 8.45 -12.76
CA PRO A 147 0.59 9.08 -11.54
C PRO A 147 2.09 9.37 -11.58
N LEU A 148 2.53 10.51 -11.07
CA LEU A 148 3.94 10.94 -11.09
C LEU A 148 4.93 9.85 -10.66
N ARG A 149 4.57 9.01 -9.69
CA ARG A 149 5.44 7.93 -9.19
C ARG A 149 5.51 6.72 -10.12
N VAL A 150 4.61 6.63 -11.09
CA VAL A 150 4.57 5.58 -12.12
C VAL A 150 5.27 6.04 -13.40
N ASP A 151 5.46 7.33 -13.58
CA ASP A 151 6.14 7.91 -14.73
C ASP A 151 7.58 8.34 -14.37
N PRO A 152 8.59 7.50 -14.60
CA PRO A 152 9.97 7.83 -14.30
C PRO A 152 10.51 9.02 -15.10
N LEU A 153 9.99 9.31 -16.30
CA LEU A 153 10.39 10.47 -17.09
C LEU A 153 9.88 11.78 -16.45
N GLN A 154 8.60 11.86 -16.12
CA GLN A 154 8.06 13.03 -15.42
C GLN A 154 8.72 13.22 -14.06
N LEU A 155 8.97 12.12 -13.34
CA LEU A 155 9.64 12.18 -12.06
C LEU A 155 11.08 12.69 -12.21
N ALA A 156 11.84 12.24 -13.22
CA ALA A 156 13.17 12.76 -13.55
C ALA A 156 13.12 14.26 -13.88
N ARG A 157 12.23 14.66 -14.76
CA ARG A 157 12.03 16.09 -15.12
C ARG A 157 11.71 16.97 -13.92
N SER A 158 10.96 16.46 -12.95
CA SER A 158 10.66 17.20 -11.71
C SER A 158 11.89 17.44 -10.84
N ARG A 159 13.04 16.80 -11.14
CA ARG A 159 14.33 16.93 -10.43
C ARG A 159 15.35 17.78 -11.17
N THR A 160 15.25 17.93 -12.49
CA THR A 160 16.21 18.70 -13.30
C THR A 160 16.39 20.16 -12.88
N GLY A 161 15.42 20.77 -12.20
CA GLY A 161 15.60 22.10 -11.60
C GLY A 161 16.52 22.15 -10.38
N ARG A 162 16.96 20.98 -9.85
CA ARG A 162 17.80 20.84 -8.64
C ARG A 162 18.99 19.91 -8.81
N ALA A 163 19.08 19.22 -9.94
CA ALA A 163 20.12 18.24 -10.27
C ALA A 163 20.40 18.28 -11.76
N THR A 164 21.65 18.01 -12.15
CA THR A 164 22.06 17.83 -13.54
C THR A 164 21.61 16.46 -14.07
N PRO A 165 21.44 16.25 -15.39
CA PRO A 165 20.98 14.99 -15.95
C PRO A 165 21.84 13.78 -15.54
N ASP A 166 23.15 13.95 -15.40
CA ASP A 166 24.11 12.93 -14.95
C ASP A 166 23.93 12.52 -13.47
N GLN A 167 23.25 13.34 -12.65
CA GLN A 167 22.90 13.02 -11.28
C GLN A 167 21.57 12.28 -11.15
N ILE A 168 20.83 12.10 -12.25
CA ILE A 168 19.53 11.43 -12.28
C ILE A 168 19.68 10.06 -12.92
N HIS A 169 19.44 9.01 -12.15
CA HIS A 169 19.56 7.63 -12.55
C HIS A 169 18.19 6.94 -12.53
N VAL A 170 17.78 6.40 -13.68
CA VAL A 170 16.59 5.53 -13.81
C VAL A 170 17.07 4.08 -13.68
N VAL A 171 16.56 3.37 -12.67
CA VAL A 171 17.03 2.04 -12.29
C VAL A 171 15.90 1.03 -12.44
N LEU A 172 16.02 0.18 -13.46
CA LEU A 172 15.17 -0.98 -13.69
C LEU A 172 15.83 -2.27 -13.17
N ASP A 173 17.18 -2.34 -13.23
CA ASP A 173 17.95 -3.43 -12.63
C ASP A 173 18.28 -3.12 -11.15
N PRO A 174 17.68 -3.83 -10.17
CA PRO A 174 17.98 -3.64 -8.75
C PRO A 174 19.46 -3.89 -8.41
N GLY A 175 20.19 -4.65 -9.25
CA GLY A 175 21.60 -4.94 -9.06
C GLY A 175 22.50 -3.70 -9.13
N ALA A 176 22.06 -2.64 -9.80
CA ALA A 176 22.80 -1.38 -9.88
C ALA A 176 22.66 -0.50 -8.61
N LEU A 177 21.61 -0.70 -7.82
CA LEU A 177 21.29 0.14 -6.67
C LEU A 177 22.42 0.21 -5.62
N PRO A 178 23.08 -0.90 -5.22
CA PRO A 178 24.15 -0.85 -4.23
C PRO A 178 25.27 0.13 -4.56
N ALA A 179 25.73 0.13 -5.81
CA ALA A 179 26.79 1.05 -6.26
C ALA A 179 26.36 2.50 -6.21
N LEU A 180 25.10 2.81 -6.58
CA LEU A 180 24.55 4.16 -6.59
C LEU A 180 24.39 4.75 -5.18
N VAL A 181 23.96 3.94 -4.21
CA VAL A 181 23.77 4.40 -2.82
C VAL A 181 25.00 4.13 -1.92
N GLY A 182 26.07 3.57 -2.46
CA GLY A 182 27.33 3.35 -1.76
C GLY A 182 27.24 2.29 -0.65
N VAL A 183 26.62 1.15 -0.95
CA VAL A 183 26.57 -0.04 -0.09
C VAL A 183 27.07 -1.27 -0.83
N ARG A 184 27.49 -2.31 -0.12
CA ARG A 184 27.98 -3.56 -0.74
C ARG A 184 26.84 -4.56 -1.03
N ARG A 185 25.83 -4.60 -0.19
CA ARG A 185 24.70 -5.53 -0.31
C ARG A 185 23.45 -4.80 -0.79
N PRO A 186 22.65 -5.42 -1.65
CA PRO A 186 21.37 -4.83 -2.06
C PRO A 186 20.51 -4.47 -0.86
N PRO A 187 19.80 -3.35 -0.90
CA PRO A 187 18.77 -3.03 0.08
C PRO A 187 17.61 -4.04 -0.01
N ALA A 188 16.80 -4.09 1.05
CA ALA A 188 15.60 -4.93 1.08
C ALA A 188 14.68 -4.62 -0.10
N GLY A 189 14.20 -5.69 -0.73
CA GLY A 189 13.22 -5.63 -1.81
C GLY A 189 11.79 -5.37 -1.31
N PRO A 190 10.83 -5.26 -2.24
CA PRO A 190 9.43 -5.09 -1.90
C PRO A 190 8.86 -6.32 -1.18
N THR A 191 7.97 -6.08 -0.22
CA THR A 191 7.13 -7.13 0.36
C THR A 191 5.81 -7.17 -0.40
N GLU A 192 5.52 -8.28 -1.05
CA GLU A 192 4.27 -8.46 -1.78
C GLU A 192 3.12 -8.65 -0.79
N LEU A 193 2.02 -7.94 -1.05
CA LEU A 193 0.76 -8.10 -0.32
C LEU A 193 -0.23 -8.88 -1.20
N VAL A 194 -1.07 -9.69 -0.55
CA VAL A 194 -2.22 -10.30 -1.25
C VAL A 194 -3.14 -9.21 -1.80
N ALA A 195 -3.77 -9.46 -2.93
CA ALA A 195 -4.58 -8.47 -3.66
C ALA A 195 -5.71 -7.85 -2.83
N GLU A 196 -6.25 -8.59 -1.88
CA GLU A 196 -7.31 -8.15 -0.97
C GLU A 196 -6.81 -7.19 0.11
N ALA A 197 -5.51 -7.25 0.46
CA ALA A 197 -4.94 -6.45 1.55
C ALA A 197 -5.10 -4.93 1.33
N PRO A 198 -4.79 -4.34 0.17
CA PRO A 198 -5.00 -2.91 -0.03
C PRO A 198 -6.49 -2.53 -0.08
N GLU A 199 -7.40 -3.38 -0.58
CA GLU A 199 -8.84 -3.09 -0.52
C GLU A 199 -9.36 -3.13 0.92
N LEU A 200 -8.93 -4.10 1.72
CA LEU A 200 -9.24 -4.15 3.16
C LEU A 200 -8.65 -2.94 3.89
N ALA A 201 -7.38 -2.59 3.63
CA ALA A 201 -6.74 -1.41 4.21
C ALA A 201 -7.50 -0.12 3.89
N ARG A 202 -8.00 0.04 2.65
CA ARG A 202 -8.80 1.19 2.24
C ARG A 202 -10.07 1.33 3.09
N ARG A 203 -10.76 0.21 3.39
CA ARG A 203 -11.97 0.19 4.23
C ARG A 203 -11.65 0.45 5.70
N ILE A 204 -10.68 -0.24 6.26
CA ILE A 204 -10.20 -0.02 7.63
C ILE A 204 -9.74 1.44 7.81
N GLY A 205 -8.99 1.97 6.84
CA GLY A 205 -8.48 3.35 6.88
C GLY A 205 -9.57 4.43 6.91
N ALA A 206 -10.73 4.16 6.31
CA ALA A 206 -11.88 5.05 6.39
C ALA A 206 -12.43 5.11 7.83
N VAL A 207 -12.55 3.96 8.50
CA VAL A 207 -13.04 3.88 9.89
C VAL A 207 -11.99 4.45 10.87
N VAL A 208 -10.72 4.07 10.74
CA VAL A 208 -9.64 4.61 11.59
C VAL A 208 -9.59 6.14 11.50
N GLY A 209 -9.93 6.72 10.33
CA GLY A 209 -10.01 8.17 10.14
C GLY A 209 -11.11 8.86 10.95
N LEU A 210 -12.12 8.12 11.42
CA LEU A 210 -13.15 8.62 12.35
C LEU A 210 -12.71 8.52 13.82
N LEU A 211 -11.76 7.62 14.11
CA LEU A 211 -11.33 7.32 15.48
C LEU A 211 -10.11 8.13 15.91
N VAL A 212 -9.25 8.53 14.98
CA VAL A 212 -7.98 9.22 15.29
C VAL A 212 -7.64 10.28 14.24
N PRO A 213 -6.81 11.31 14.61
CA PRO A 213 -6.34 12.33 13.68
C PRO A 213 -5.56 11.74 12.49
N ASP A 214 -5.56 12.45 11.34
CA ASP A 214 -5.05 11.99 10.05
C ASP A 214 -3.59 11.51 10.08
N ASP A 215 -2.70 12.21 10.79
CA ASP A 215 -1.30 11.82 10.90
C ASP A 215 -1.14 10.50 11.70
N ARG A 216 -1.91 10.34 12.79
CA ARG A 216 -1.94 9.10 13.57
C ARG A 216 -2.53 7.95 12.75
N ARG A 217 -3.61 8.22 11.99
CA ARG A 217 -4.19 7.26 11.04
C ARG A 217 -3.15 6.76 10.04
N LYS A 218 -2.48 7.67 9.33
CA LYS A 218 -1.42 7.31 8.36
C LYS A 218 -0.30 6.49 8.99
N ALA A 219 0.08 6.83 10.20
CA ALA A 219 1.12 6.10 10.94
C ALA A 219 0.64 4.69 11.30
N LEU A 220 -0.56 4.53 11.88
CA LEU A 220 -1.16 3.23 12.23
C LEU A 220 -1.32 2.33 11.01
N MET A 221 -1.86 2.86 9.93
CA MET A 221 -2.06 2.11 8.69
C MET A 221 -0.74 1.56 8.13
N ARG A 222 0.34 2.35 8.16
CA ARG A 222 1.64 1.96 7.59
C ARG A 222 2.49 1.11 8.53
N ARG A 223 2.45 1.37 9.84
CA ARG A 223 3.39 0.78 10.81
C ARG A 223 2.78 -0.34 11.63
N THR A 224 1.46 -0.44 11.67
CA THR A 224 0.71 -1.46 12.41
C THR A 224 -0.06 -2.37 11.46
N LEU A 225 -0.99 -1.84 10.65
CA LEU A 225 -1.82 -2.67 9.79
C LEU A 225 -1.04 -3.30 8.63
N ARG A 226 -0.16 -2.54 7.95
CA ARG A 226 0.57 -3.05 6.79
C ARG A 226 1.48 -4.25 7.10
N PRO A 227 2.33 -4.23 8.15
CA PRO A 227 3.10 -5.41 8.54
C PRO A 227 2.21 -6.61 8.86
N TRP A 228 1.11 -6.41 9.57
CA TRP A 228 0.16 -7.47 9.88
C TRP A 228 -0.46 -8.11 8.62
N LEU A 229 -0.84 -7.31 7.63
CA LEU A 229 -1.33 -7.82 6.32
C LEU A 229 -0.22 -8.51 5.50
N ALA A 230 1.04 -8.16 5.70
CA ALA A 230 2.16 -8.75 4.99
C ALA A 230 2.47 -10.20 5.41
N GLU A 231 1.97 -10.62 6.56
CA GLU A 231 2.09 -12.01 7.05
C GLU A 231 1.12 -12.97 6.35
N VAL A 232 0.13 -12.44 5.62
CA VAL A 232 -0.90 -13.25 4.96
C VAL A 232 -0.43 -13.66 3.56
N PRO A 233 -0.27 -14.96 3.29
CA PRO A 233 0.11 -15.44 1.96
C PRO A 233 -1.06 -15.33 0.98
N GLY A 234 -0.75 -15.12 -0.31
CA GLY A 234 -1.75 -15.10 -1.39
C GLY A 234 -1.20 -14.49 -2.68
N SER A 235 -2.06 -14.36 -3.67
CA SER A 235 -1.70 -13.81 -4.98
C SER A 235 -1.70 -12.28 -4.96
N PRO A 236 -0.73 -11.62 -5.62
CA PRO A 236 -0.65 -10.17 -5.66
C PRO A 236 -1.73 -9.54 -6.56
N LEU A 237 -1.95 -8.24 -6.35
CA LEU A 237 -2.79 -7.44 -7.24
C LEU A 237 -2.08 -7.20 -8.57
N VAL A 238 -2.80 -7.38 -9.69
CA VAL A 238 -2.29 -7.15 -11.03
C VAL A 238 -3.21 -6.25 -11.84
N VAL A 239 -2.64 -5.55 -12.83
CA VAL A 239 -3.42 -4.78 -13.79
C VAL A 239 -4.10 -5.75 -14.77
N PRO A 240 -5.42 -5.63 -15.02
CA PRO A 240 -6.12 -6.45 -16.02
C PRO A 240 -5.55 -6.27 -17.43
N ARG A 241 -5.49 -7.34 -18.22
CA ARG A 241 -4.91 -7.37 -19.58
C ARG A 241 -5.48 -6.29 -20.52
N ARG A 242 -6.75 -5.94 -20.37
CA ARG A 242 -7.39 -4.89 -21.19
C ARG A 242 -6.73 -3.49 -21.09
N HIS A 243 -5.93 -3.24 -20.07
CA HIS A 243 -5.21 -1.98 -19.88
C HIS A 243 -3.74 -2.05 -20.37
N HIS A 244 -3.29 -3.24 -20.87
CA HIS A 244 -1.88 -3.43 -21.22
C HIS A 244 -1.49 -2.64 -22.48
N ASP A 245 -2.38 -2.44 -23.46
CA ASP A 245 -2.09 -1.66 -24.66
C ASP A 245 -1.83 -0.20 -24.30
N TRP A 246 -2.73 0.40 -23.52
CA TRP A 246 -2.56 1.73 -22.97
C TRP A 246 -1.21 1.89 -22.21
N LEU A 247 -0.84 0.90 -21.40
CA LEU A 247 0.44 0.92 -20.66
C LEU A 247 1.65 0.73 -21.58
N ARG A 248 1.55 -0.07 -22.65
CA ARG A 248 2.63 -0.22 -23.64
C ARG A 248 2.92 1.09 -24.35
N ASP A 249 1.89 1.84 -24.76
CA ASP A 249 2.03 3.15 -25.36
C ASP A 249 2.72 4.15 -24.43
N HIS A 250 2.36 4.11 -23.14
CA HIS A 250 3.05 4.93 -22.13
C HIS A 250 4.51 4.50 -21.94
N ALA A 251 4.79 3.18 -21.86
CA ALA A 251 6.15 2.66 -21.70
C ALA A 251 7.06 3.10 -22.84
N ALA A 252 6.59 3.00 -24.09
CA ALA A 252 7.34 3.45 -25.28
C ALA A 252 7.64 4.97 -25.20
N ARG A 253 6.63 5.80 -24.91
CA ARG A 253 6.83 7.26 -24.78
C ARG A 253 7.79 7.63 -23.65
N ILE A 254 7.75 6.92 -22.52
CA ILE A 254 8.65 7.13 -21.39
C ILE A 254 10.07 6.72 -21.78
N ALA A 255 10.26 5.56 -22.40
CA ALA A 255 11.57 5.07 -22.83
C ALA A 255 12.24 6.05 -23.80
N ASP A 256 11.52 6.48 -24.83
CA ASP A 256 11.99 7.49 -25.79
C ASP A 256 12.33 8.82 -25.12
N GLY A 257 11.52 9.24 -24.17
CA GLY A 257 11.72 10.48 -23.45
C GLY A 257 12.93 10.45 -22.52
N VAL A 258 13.16 9.33 -21.82
CA VAL A 258 14.33 9.10 -20.93
C VAL A 258 15.61 9.11 -21.77
N THR A 259 15.61 8.38 -22.90
CA THR A 259 16.75 8.30 -23.82
C THR A 259 17.10 9.69 -24.40
N ARG A 260 16.10 10.43 -24.90
CA ARG A 260 16.33 11.79 -25.44
C ARG A 260 16.79 12.81 -24.42
N ALA A 261 16.41 12.62 -23.16
CA ALA A 261 16.81 13.52 -22.07
C ALA A 261 18.23 13.24 -21.56
N GLY A 262 18.87 12.13 -21.98
CA GLY A 262 20.24 11.77 -21.60
C GLY A 262 20.40 11.38 -20.13
N TYR A 263 19.34 10.89 -19.46
CA TYR A 263 19.44 10.38 -18.09
C TYR A 263 20.22 9.05 -18.05
N ALA A 264 20.96 8.83 -16.98
CA ALA A 264 21.65 7.56 -16.76
C ALA A 264 20.63 6.42 -16.52
N VAL A 265 20.67 5.38 -17.36
CA VAL A 265 19.78 4.22 -17.28
C VAL A 265 20.55 3.00 -16.81
N HIS A 266 19.99 2.28 -15.84
CA HIS A 266 20.53 1.02 -15.33
C HIS A 266 19.50 -0.09 -15.57
N GLY A 267 19.78 -0.99 -16.49
CA GLY A 267 18.89 -2.02 -17.02
C GLY A 267 18.32 -1.62 -18.38
N ASP A 268 17.30 -2.36 -18.83
CA ASP A 268 16.65 -2.17 -20.13
C ASP A 268 15.31 -1.43 -19.99
N LEU A 269 15.13 -0.33 -20.73
CA LEU A 269 13.90 0.45 -20.76
C LEU A 269 12.69 -0.34 -21.31
N THR A 270 12.91 -1.40 -22.09
CA THR A 270 11.83 -2.32 -22.51
C THR A 270 11.15 -2.98 -21.31
N GLY A 271 11.86 -3.11 -20.18
CA GLY A 271 11.31 -3.57 -18.91
C GLY A 271 10.22 -2.68 -18.27
N LEU A 272 9.95 -1.49 -18.84
CA LEU A 272 8.79 -0.66 -18.47
C LEU A 272 7.47 -1.20 -19.02
N ALA A 273 7.50 -2.00 -20.10
CA ALA A 273 6.32 -2.59 -20.69
C ALA A 273 5.59 -3.51 -19.68
N PRO A 274 4.23 -3.51 -19.68
CA PRO A 274 3.48 -4.32 -18.73
C PRO A 274 3.73 -5.82 -18.99
N VAL A 275 4.09 -6.53 -17.94
CA VAL A 275 4.30 -7.98 -17.97
C VAL A 275 3.04 -8.71 -17.48
N SER A 276 2.58 -9.72 -18.24
CA SER A 276 1.51 -10.60 -17.78
C SER A 276 2.03 -11.51 -16.67
N ARG A 277 1.47 -11.38 -15.46
CA ARG A 277 1.85 -12.17 -14.28
C ARG A 277 0.64 -12.87 -13.68
N PRO A 278 0.85 -14.01 -13.00
CA PRO A 278 -0.17 -14.57 -12.13
C PRO A 278 -0.56 -13.57 -11.03
N GLY A 279 -1.87 -13.46 -10.75
CA GLY A 279 -2.38 -12.56 -9.74
C GLY A 279 -3.86 -12.31 -9.87
N VAL A 280 -4.40 -11.48 -8.97
CA VAL A 280 -5.81 -11.11 -8.92
C VAL A 280 -6.01 -9.77 -9.60
N ALA A 281 -6.80 -9.75 -10.66
CA ALA A 281 -7.08 -8.53 -11.44
C ALA A 281 -8.03 -7.55 -10.71
N ALA A 282 -8.80 -8.01 -9.74
CA ALA A 282 -9.61 -7.19 -8.85
C ALA A 282 -10.09 -7.99 -7.64
N PRO A 283 -9.81 -7.54 -6.42
CA PRO A 283 -10.39 -8.14 -5.22
C PRO A 283 -11.92 -7.99 -5.23
N SER A 284 -12.63 -9.01 -4.74
CA SER A 284 -14.08 -8.99 -4.55
C SER A 284 -14.44 -8.72 -3.09
N PRO A 285 -15.67 -8.27 -2.77
CA PRO A 285 -16.14 -8.16 -1.39
C PRO A 285 -15.99 -9.47 -0.62
N ARG A 286 -16.33 -10.61 -1.24
CA ARG A 286 -16.26 -11.93 -0.65
C ARG A 286 -14.83 -12.34 -0.29
N THR A 287 -13.87 -12.18 -1.20
CA THR A 287 -12.47 -12.54 -0.93
C THR A 287 -11.82 -11.57 0.09
N THR A 288 -12.21 -10.29 0.05
CA THR A 288 -11.76 -9.30 1.04
C THR A 288 -12.35 -9.60 2.43
N LEU A 289 -13.62 -10.03 2.51
CA LEU A 289 -14.24 -10.48 3.76
C LEU A 289 -13.51 -11.71 4.30
N ALA A 290 -13.20 -12.69 3.47
CA ALA A 290 -12.46 -13.87 3.89
C ALA A 290 -11.09 -13.50 4.51
N LEU A 291 -10.39 -12.52 3.94
CA LEU A 291 -9.17 -11.97 4.53
C LEU A 291 -9.44 -11.30 5.89
N ALA A 292 -10.46 -10.45 5.98
CA ALA A 292 -10.83 -9.77 7.22
C ALA A 292 -11.16 -10.76 8.35
N MET A 293 -11.94 -11.80 8.04
CA MET A 293 -12.27 -12.86 8.98
C MET A 293 -11.04 -13.63 9.46
N ARG A 294 -10.10 -13.96 8.57
CA ARG A 294 -8.82 -14.57 8.94
C ARG A 294 -8.05 -13.71 9.93
N MET A 295 -7.96 -12.40 9.68
CA MET A 295 -7.26 -11.47 10.58
C MET A 295 -7.91 -11.38 11.96
N LEU A 296 -9.25 -11.36 12.02
CA LEU A 296 -9.98 -11.36 13.29
C LEU A 296 -9.71 -12.63 14.11
N LEU A 297 -9.67 -13.78 13.44
CA LEU A 297 -9.39 -15.07 14.10
C LEU A 297 -7.95 -15.18 14.61
N THR A 298 -6.98 -14.69 13.82
CA THR A 298 -5.56 -14.71 14.24
C THR A 298 -5.24 -13.66 15.29
N GLY A 299 -5.94 -12.50 15.25
CA GLY A 299 -5.75 -11.42 16.22
C GLY A 299 -6.24 -11.74 17.63
N SER A 300 -7.25 -12.63 17.78
CA SER A 300 -7.77 -13.06 19.06
C SER A 300 -6.84 -14.03 19.82
N SER A 301 -6.02 -14.81 19.10
CA SER A 301 -5.08 -15.76 19.74
C SER A 301 -3.90 -15.12 20.47
N GLY A 302 -3.59 -13.84 20.20
CA GLY A 302 -2.49 -13.11 20.86
C GLY A 302 -2.87 -12.37 22.15
N ALA A 303 -4.17 -12.24 22.46
CA ALA A 303 -4.64 -11.49 23.62
C ALA A 303 -4.79 -12.34 24.90
N ASP A 304 -4.84 -13.67 24.78
CA ASP A 304 -5.08 -14.56 25.92
C ASP A 304 -3.79 -15.01 26.66
N THR A 305 -2.61 -14.71 26.13
CA THR A 305 -1.35 -15.19 26.74
C THR A 305 -0.75 -14.24 27.79
N THR A 306 -1.41 -13.12 28.13
CA THR A 306 -0.85 -12.14 29.09
C THR A 306 -1.62 -12.02 30.41
N LYS A 307 -2.49 -13.00 30.73
CA LYS A 307 -3.25 -13.00 32.00
C LYS A 307 -3.04 -14.26 32.82
N GLU A 308 -1.81 -14.75 32.91
CA GLU A 308 -1.42 -15.72 33.97
C GLU A 308 -0.03 -15.34 34.45
N VAL A 309 0.03 -14.47 35.47
CA VAL A 309 1.12 -14.46 36.46
C VAL A 309 0.48 -14.19 37.82
N PRO A 310 0.71 -15.08 38.81
CA PRO A 310 0.14 -15.01 40.13
C PRO A 310 0.64 -13.84 40.96
#